data_fa3a0dc0ef0ffd06a17245c511413708
#
_entry.id   fa3a0dc0ef0ffd06a17245c511413708
#
_cell.length_a   1.000
_cell.length_b   1.000
_cell.length_c   1.000
_cell.angle_alpha   90.00
_cell.angle_beta   90.00
_cell.angle_gamma   90.00
#
_symmetry.space_group_name_H-M   'P 1'
#
loop_
_entity.id
_entity.type
_entity.pdbx_description
1 polymer ?
#
loop_
_entity_poly.entity_id
_entity_poly.type
_entity_poly.pdbx_seq_one_letter_code
_entity_poly.pdbx_strand_id
1 'polypeptide(L)'
;MGKYFGTDGVRGEANVELTPELAFKLGRFGGYVLSQHESEVPRVFVGRDTRISGEMLESALIAGLLSVGIHVYKLGVIATPGVAYLVKSEKASAGVMISASHNPALDNGIKFFGGDGYKLDDERELEIEALLDAAEDTLPRPSAEGLGKVVEYPEGLRKYQQYIVSTGLDLEGMHVALDTANGAASTSARQIFADLGAQLTVIGENPDGLNINLNVGSTHPEGLQETVRESGAAIGLAFDGDSDRLIAVDENGDIVDGDKIMYIIG
;
A
#
# COMPACT_ATOMS: atom_id res chain seq x y z
N MET A 1 19.67 4.27 -10.30
CA MET A 1 18.87 3.07 -10.00
C MET A 1 19.75 2.12 -9.23
N GLY A 2 19.32 1.69 -8.09
CA GLY A 2 20.03 0.73 -7.26
C GLY A 2 20.03 -0.69 -7.84
N LYS A 3 20.68 -1.61 -7.16
CA LYS A 3 20.74 -3.03 -7.53
C LYS A 3 19.45 -3.78 -7.15
N TYR A 4 18.85 -3.42 -6.01
CA TYR A 4 17.63 -4.02 -5.46
C TYR A 4 16.44 -3.06 -5.57
N PHE A 5 16.66 -1.78 -5.27
CA PHE A 5 15.62 -0.76 -5.33
C PHE A 5 15.42 -0.26 -6.77
N GLY A 6 14.21 -0.43 -7.27
CA GLY A 6 13.71 0.21 -8.48
C GLY A 6 13.03 1.55 -8.18
N THR A 7 12.23 2.05 -9.13
CA THR A 7 11.48 3.31 -8.95
C THR A 7 10.51 3.24 -7.76
N ASP A 8 9.94 2.06 -7.49
CA ASP A 8 8.90 1.84 -6.47
C ASP A 8 9.27 0.75 -5.45
N GLY A 9 10.46 0.80 -4.90
CA GLY A 9 10.94 -0.18 -3.93
C GLY A 9 11.53 -1.43 -4.57
N VAL A 10 11.58 -2.51 -3.80
CA VAL A 10 12.09 -3.83 -4.25
C VAL A 10 10.93 -4.66 -4.74
N ARG A 11 10.94 -5.11 -5.99
CA ARG A 11 9.89 -5.93 -6.62
C ARG A 11 10.47 -7.21 -7.23
N GLY A 12 9.64 -8.23 -7.33
CA GLY A 12 9.97 -9.47 -8.02
C GLY A 12 8.89 -10.53 -7.86
N GLU A 13 9.08 -11.66 -8.54
CA GLU A 13 8.24 -12.83 -8.37
C GLU A 13 8.35 -13.32 -6.92
N ALA A 14 7.18 -13.40 -6.22
CA ALA A 14 7.13 -13.73 -4.81
C ALA A 14 7.65 -15.14 -4.54
N ASN A 15 8.50 -15.29 -3.53
CA ASN A 15 9.16 -16.54 -3.13
C ASN A 15 10.17 -17.12 -4.18
N VAL A 16 10.49 -16.34 -5.23
CA VAL A 16 11.51 -16.69 -6.23
C VAL A 16 12.61 -15.63 -6.22
N GLU A 17 12.28 -14.39 -6.58
CA GLU A 17 13.16 -13.23 -6.53
C GLU A 17 13.01 -12.46 -5.23
N LEU A 18 11.75 -12.16 -4.85
CA LEU A 18 11.40 -11.54 -3.57
C LEU A 18 11.12 -12.63 -2.54
N THR A 19 12.17 -13.18 -1.94
CA THR A 19 12.08 -14.28 -0.98
C THR A 19 11.83 -13.79 0.45
N PRO A 20 11.37 -14.67 1.37
CA PRO A 20 11.26 -14.34 2.80
C PRO A 20 12.59 -13.90 3.42
N GLU A 21 13.71 -14.49 2.98
CA GLU A 21 15.05 -14.12 3.46
C GLU A 21 15.43 -12.70 3.05
N LEU A 22 15.08 -12.30 1.82
CA LEU A 22 15.28 -10.93 1.36
C LEU A 22 14.36 -9.97 2.12
N ALA A 23 13.09 -10.33 2.32
CA ALA A 23 12.15 -9.53 3.10
C ALA A 23 12.62 -9.33 4.56
N PHE A 24 13.14 -10.38 5.20
CA PHE A 24 13.76 -10.28 6.53
C PHE A 24 14.94 -9.31 6.53
N LYS A 25 15.86 -9.42 5.57
CA LYS A 25 17.01 -8.51 5.45
C LYS A 25 16.58 -7.08 5.20
N LEU A 26 15.60 -6.85 4.31
CA LEU A 26 15.02 -5.52 4.07
C LEU A 26 14.43 -4.93 5.35
N GLY A 27 13.69 -5.72 6.13
CA GLY A 27 13.17 -5.29 7.42
C GLY A 27 14.30 -4.94 8.41
N ARG A 28 15.33 -5.78 8.52
CA ARG A 28 16.43 -5.59 9.43
C ARG A 28 17.32 -4.39 9.06
N PHE A 29 17.74 -4.30 7.80
CA PHE A 29 18.66 -3.26 7.34
C PHE A 29 17.91 -1.95 7.11
N GLY A 30 16.73 -1.99 6.48
CA GLY A 30 15.88 -0.82 6.30
C GLY A 30 15.45 -0.23 7.64
N GLY A 31 15.01 -1.08 8.57
CA GLY A 31 14.66 -0.64 9.90
C GLY A 31 15.82 0.04 10.63
N TYR A 32 17.02 -0.54 10.56
CA TYR A 32 18.21 0.06 11.15
C TYR A 32 18.52 1.44 10.56
N VAL A 33 18.59 1.54 9.23
CA VAL A 33 18.89 2.82 8.54
C VAL A 33 17.87 3.89 8.88
N LEU A 34 16.57 3.53 8.93
CA LEU A 34 15.48 4.49 9.19
C LEU A 34 15.38 4.92 10.65
N SER A 35 16.00 4.19 11.58
CA SER A 35 15.93 4.46 13.02
C SER A 35 17.19 5.09 13.62
N GLN A 36 18.25 5.28 12.84
CA GLN A 36 19.57 5.72 13.36
C GLN A 36 19.57 7.06 14.14
N HIS A 37 18.59 7.93 13.89
CA HIS A 37 18.53 9.28 14.47
C HIS A 37 17.35 9.47 15.42
N GLU A 38 16.66 8.39 15.76
CA GLU A 38 15.51 8.46 16.66
C GLU A 38 15.97 8.49 18.12
N SER A 39 15.39 9.40 18.91
CA SER A 39 15.63 9.50 20.36
C SER A 39 14.72 8.61 21.20
N GLU A 40 13.64 8.12 20.58
CA GLU A 40 12.64 7.22 21.18
C GLU A 40 12.70 5.86 20.48
N VAL A 41 11.97 4.88 21.03
CA VAL A 41 11.85 3.57 20.37
C VAL A 41 11.14 3.74 19.02
N PRO A 42 11.81 3.41 17.91
CA PRO A 42 11.26 3.63 16.58
C PRO A 42 9.96 2.85 16.35
N ARG A 43 9.01 3.47 15.66
CA ARG A 43 7.73 2.88 15.28
C ARG A 43 7.61 2.82 13.77
N VAL A 44 7.29 1.63 13.23
CA VAL A 44 7.10 1.42 11.81
C VAL A 44 5.69 0.86 11.57
N PHE A 45 4.95 1.51 10.68
CA PHE A 45 3.70 0.98 10.18
C PHE A 45 3.96 0.01 9.02
N VAL A 46 3.29 -1.14 9.03
CA VAL A 46 3.37 -2.13 7.96
C VAL A 46 1.97 -2.41 7.45
N GLY A 47 1.75 -2.14 6.17
CA GLY A 47 0.52 -2.46 5.45
C GLY A 47 0.80 -3.34 4.23
N ARG A 48 -0.23 -3.97 3.70
CA ARG A 48 -0.15 -4.81 2.51
C ARG A 48 -1.40 -4.72 1.65
N ASP A 49 -1.31 -5.17 0.41
CA ASP A 49 -2.45 -5.44 -0.43
C ASP A 49 -3.04 -6.85 -0.17
N THR A 50 -3.88 -7.33 -1.06
CA THR A 50 -4.63 -8.58 -0.89
C THR A 50 -3.90 -9.83 -1.41
N ARG A 51 -2.68 -9.70 -1.95
CA ARG A 51 -1.90 -10.83 -2.49
C ARG A 51 -1.65 -11.90 -1.44
N ILE A 52 -1.81 -13.17 -1.82
CA ILE A 52 -1.57 -14.30 -0.92
C ILE A 52 -0.15 -14.33 -0.36
N SER A 53 0.85 -13.89 -1.14
CA SER A 53 2.25 -13.79 -0.73
C SER A 53 2.50 -12.70 0.31
N GLY A 54 1.54 -11.77 0.51
CA GLY A 54 1.67 -10.64 1.42
C GLY A 54 1.92 -11.06 2.86
N GLU A 55 1.22 -12.06 3.38
CA GLU A 55 1.38 -12.52 4.78
C GLU A 55 2.75 -13.15 5.04
N MET A 56 3.28 -13.90 4.08
CA MET A 56 4.61 -14.50 4.17
C MET A 56 5.68 -13.41 4.23
N LEU A 57 5.63 -12.46 3.30
CA LEU A 57 6.60 -11.36 3.22
C LEU A 57 6.48 -10.42 4.42
N GLU A 58 5.25 -10.10 4.87
CA GLU A 58 4.99 -9.31 6.06
C GLU A 58 5.62 -9.93 7.30
N SER A 59 5.42 -11.23 7.51
CA SER A 59 5.95 -11.95 8.66
C SER A 59 7.48 -11.92 8.69
N ALA A 60 8.12 -12.14 7.55
CA ALA A 60 9.58 -12.11 7.42
C ALA A 60 10.15 -10.70 7.63
N LEU A 61 9.55 -9.68 7.00
CA LEU A 61 9.93 -8.28 7.16
C LEU A 61 9.81 -7.84 8.63
N ILE A 62 8.69 -8.17 9.26
CA ILE A 62 8.45 -7.85 10.67
C ILE A 62 9.52 -8.47 11.56
N ALA A 63 9.86 -9.75 11.37
CA ALA A 63 10.94 -10.39 12.13
C ALA A 63 12.26 -9.63 12.00
N GLY A 64 12.57 -9.11 10.80
CA GLY A 64 13.73 -8.26 10.56
C GLY A 64 13.70 -6.96 11.36
N LEU A 65 12.58 -6.22 11.31
CA LEU A 65 12.36 -4.98 12.07
C LEU A 65 12.49 -5.19 13.59
N LEU A 66 11.83 -6.22 14.12
CA LEU A 66 11.89 -6.55 15.54
C LEU A 66 13.30 -6.87 16.00
N SER A 67 14.13 -7.51 15.14
CA SER A 67 15.50 -7.91 15.43
C SER A 67 16.49 -6.76 15.66
N VAL A 68 16.09 -5.53 15.30
CA VAL A 68 16.84 -4.29 15.54
C VAL A 68 16.15 -3.35 16.54
N GLY A 69 15.12 -3.83 17.26
CA GLY A 69 14.47 -3.10 18.34
C GLY A 69 13.28 -2.23 17.93
N ILE A 70 12.81 -2.32 16.69
CA ILE A 70 11.73 -1.49 16.18
C ILE A 70 10.37 -2.06 16.58
N HIS A 71 9.47 -1.20 17.03
CA HIS A 71 8.07 -1.56 17.25
C HIS A 71 7.29 -1.47 15.94
N VAL A 72 6.59 -2.55 15.59
CA VAL A 72 5.82 -2.67 14.35
C VAL A 72 4.32 -2.55 14.65
N TYR A 73 3.66 -1.65 13.94
CA TYR A 73 2.22 -1.48 13.97
C TYR A 73 1.64 -2.06 12.68
N LYS A 74 0.98 -3.22 12.80
CA LYS A 74 0.36 -3.91 11.66
C LYS A 74 -0.96 -3.26 11.29
N LEU A 75 -1.05 -2.79 10.06
CA LEU A 75 -2.25 -2.16 9.50
C LEU A 75 -3.18 -3.18 8.80
N GLY A 76 -2.64 -4.37 8.44
CA GLY A 76 -3.35 -5.33 7.61
C GLY A 76 -3.46 -4.85 6.15
N VAL A 77 -4.58 -5.18 5.51
CA VAL A 77 -4.84 -4.72 4.13
C VAL A 77 -5.29 -3.27 4.13
N ILE A 78 -4.50 -2.42 3.47
CA ILE A 78 -4.71 -0.97 3.40
C ILE A 78 -4.12 -0.43 2.09
N ALA A 79 -4.70 0.65 1.57
CA ALA A 79 -4.15 1.37 0.41
C ALA A 79 -2.78 1.97 0.69
N THR A 80 -1.89 2.00 -0.31
CA THR A 80 -0.55 2.63 -0.21
C THR A 80 -0.59 4.05 0.35
N PRO A 81 -1.46 4.97 -0.11
CA PRO A 81 -1.57 6.30 0.47
C PRO A 81 -2.04 6.29 1.93
N GLY A 82 -2.73 5.24 2.37
CA GLY A 82 -3.12 5.08 3.78
C GLY A 82 -1.92 4.84 4.70
N VAL A 83 -0.92 4.05 4.24
CA VAL A 83 0.34 3.88 4.97
C VAL A 83 1.09 5.20 5.09
N ALA A 84 1.26 5.91 3.97
CA ALA A 84 1.95 7.21 3.92
C ALA A 84 1.27 8.25 4.84
N TYR A 85 -0.06 8.33 4.79
CA TYR A 85 -0.84 9.21 5.66
C TYR A 85 -0.63 8.91 7.14
N LEU A 86 -0.71 7.63 7.54
CA LEU A 86 -0.56 7.22 8.93
C LEU A 86 0.85 7.47 9.46
N VAL A 87 1.89 7.23 8.66
CA VAL A 87 3.26 7.57 9.04
C VAL A 87 3.36 9.02 9.45
N LYS A 88 2.87 9.93 8.62
CA LYS A 88 2.94 11.37 8.86
C LYS A 88 2.03 11.81 10.00
N SER A 89 0.76 11.38 10.02
CA SER A 89 -0.24 11.82 11.00
C SER A 89 0.03 11.31 12.41
N GLU A 90 0.56 10.10 12.54
CA GLU A 90 0.90 9.47 13.83
C GLU A 90 2.36 9.68 14.22
N LYS A 91 3.14 10.42 13.41
CA LYS A 91 4.56 10.70 13.62
C LYS A 91 5.38 9.42 13.87
N ALA A 92 5.19 8.43 13.00
CA ALA A 92 5.99 7.21 13.00
C ALA A 92 7.35 7.46 12.35
N SER A 93 8.35 6.66 12.70
CA SER A 93 9.70 6.75 12.14
C SER A 93 9.72 6.40 10.65
N ALA A 94 8.86 5.45 10.24
CA ALA A 94 8.76 4.99 8.86
C ALA A 94 7.46 4.21 8.60
N GLY A 95 7.22 3.92 7.34
CA GLY A 95 6.19 2.98 6.89
C GLY A 95 6.70 2.01 5.85
N VAL A 96 6.05 0.86 5.76
CA VAL A 96 6.31 -0.13 4.72
C VAL A 96 4.99 -0.58 4.12
N MET A 97 4.93 -0.57 2.79
CA MET A 97 3.84 -1.17 2.03
C MET A 97 4.33 -2.40 1.28
N ILE A 98 3.62 -3.51 1.44
CA ILE A 98 3.89 -4.76 0.73
C ILE A 98 2.88 -4.90 -0.40
N SER A 99 3.32 -4.57 -1.60
CA SER A 99 2.51 -4.58 -2.82
C SER A 99 3.37 -4.46 -4.08
N ALA A 100 2.91 -5.04 -5.18
CA ALA A 100 3.42 -4.79 -6.52
C ALA A 100 2.43 -3.98 -7.38
N SER A 101 1.55 -3.18 -6.75
CA SER A 101 0.61 -2.26 -7.43
C SER A 101 -0.24 -2.99 -8.48
N HIS A 102 -0.12 -2.64 -9.76
CA HIS A 102 -0.92 -3.18 -10.86
C HIS A 102 -0.42 -4.52 -11.43
N ASN A 103 0.69 -5.06 -10.93
CA ASN A 103 1.22 -6.34 -11.41
C ASN A 103 0.26 -7.51 -11.06
N PRO A 104 0.36 -8.66 -11.76
CA PRO A 104 -0.36 -9.87 -11.41
C PRO A 104 -0.05 -10.36 -9.99
N ALA A 105 -0.88 -11.25 -9.44
CA ALA A 105 -0.74 -11.80 -8.09
C ALA A 105 0.57 -12.58 -7.84
N LEU A 106 1.22 -13.03 -8.91
CA LEU A 106 2.51 -13.74 -8.87
C LEU A 106 3.63 -12.84 -8.32
N ASP A 107 3.60 -11.55 -8.67
CA ASP A 107 4.58 -10.56 -8.20
C ASP A 107 4.19 -9.99 -6.84
N ASN A 108 5.19 -9.51 -6.10
CA ASN A 108 5.00 -8.66 -4.95
C ASN A 108 6.13 -7.62 -4.85
N GLY A 109 6.02 -6.71 -3.89
CA GLY A 109 6.99 -5.66 -3.69
C GLY A 109 7.04 -5.18 -2.24
N ILE A 110 8.12 -4.51 -1.87
CA ILE A 110 8.30 -3.86 -0.57
C ILE A 110 8.74 -2.44 -0.81
N LYS A 111 7.88 -1.48 -0.43
CA LYS A 111 8.10 -0.03 -0.57
C LYS A 111 8.29 0.58 0.82
N PHE A 112 9.30 1.42 0.98
CA PHE A 112 9.55 2.15 2.23
C PHE A 112 9.12 3.61 2.11
N PHE A 113 8.60 4.13 3.23
CA PHE A 113 8.25 5.54 3.41
C PHE A 113 9.03 6.10 4.60
N GLY A 114 9.61 7.28 4.44
CA GLY A 114 10.22 8.02 5.54
C GLY A 114 9.19 8.58 6.52
N GLY A 115 9.62 9.10 7.65
CA GLY A 115 8.76 9.68 8.67
C GLY A 115 7.91 10.88 8.21
N ASP A 116 8.24 11.46 7.08
CA ASP A 116 7.47 12.51 6.38
C ASP A 116 6.31 11.97 5.52
N GLY A 117 6.23 10.65 5.35
CA GLY A 117 5.22 9.96 4.54
C GLY A 117 5.53 9.92 3.05
N TYR A 118 6.73 10.35 2.62
CA TYR A 118 7.16 10.25 1.24
C TYR A 118 7.99 8.98 1.00
N LYS A 119 8.10 8.58 -0.28
CA LYS A 119 9.01 7.52 -0.69
C LYS A 119 10.42 7.81 -0.16
N LEU A 120 11.11 6.75 0.25
CA LEU A 120 12.49 6.83 0.71
C LEU A 120 13.38 7.49 -0.37
N ASP A 121 14.30 8.35 0.07
CA ASP A 121 15.26 8.97 -0.82
C ASP A 121 16.35 7.98 -1.28
N ASP A 122 16.96 8.28 -2.44
CA ASP A 122 17.94 7.40 -3.06
C ASP A 122 19.16 7.15 -2.15
N GLU A 123 19.54 8.10 -1.29
CA GLU A 123 20.67 7.97 -0.36
C GLU A 123 20.41 6.87 0.66
N ARG A 124 19.22 6.86 1.26
CA ARG A 124 18.79 5.82 2.20
C ARG A 124 18.62 4.46 1.54
N GLU A 125 18.09 4.42 0.31
CA GLU A 125 18.00 3.19 -0.46
C GLU A 125 19.40 2.59 -0.70
N LEU A 126 20.39 3.41 -1.08
CA LEU A 126 21.78 2.98 -1.27
C LEU A 126 22.45 2.51 0.03
N GLU A 127 22.16 3.13 1.18
CA GLU A 127 22.63 2.65 2.48
C GLU A 127 22.11 1.25 2.78
N ILE A 128 20.82 1.00 2.51
CA ILE A 128 20.20 -0.32 2.70
C ILE A 128 20.84 -1.35 1.76
N GLU A 129 21.05 -0.99 0.49
CA GLU A 129 21.71 -1.86 -0.49
C GLU A 129 23.14 -2.22 -0.09
N ALA A 130 23.89 -1.27 0.44
CA ALA A 130 25.23 -1.53 0.94
C ALA A 130 25.26 -2.58 2.09
N LEU A 131 24.24 -2.55 2.96
CA LEU A 131 24.09 -3.55 4.01
C LEU A 131 23.63 -4.91 3.47
N LEU A 132 22.76 -4.92 2.42
CA LEU A 132 22.34 -6.16 1.74
C LEU A 132 23.52 -6.88 1.06
N ASP A 133 24.46 -6.12 0.49
CA ASP A 133 25.64 -6.65 -0.21
C ASP A 133 26.82 -6.93 0.73
N ALA A 134 26.75 -6.52 2.00
CA ALA A 134 27.83 -6.76 2.96
C ALA A 134 28.03 -8.29 3.20
N ALA A 135 29.29 -8.70 3.26
CA ALA A 135 29.63 -10.11 3.49
C ALA A 135 29.16 -10.65 4.84
N GLU A 136 29.06 -9.78 5.84
CA GLU A 136 28.64 -10.11 7.20
C GLU A 136 27.66 -9.06 7.73
N ASP A 137 26.65 -9.52 8.46
CA ASP A 137 25.72 -8.67 9.21
C ASP A 137 26.33 -8.28 10.56
N THR A 138 26.89 -7.08 10.63
CA THR A 138 27.51 -6.51 11.84
C THR A 138 26.58 -5.63 12.65
N LEU A 139 25.30 -5.51 12.28
CA LEU A 139 24.34 -4.67 12.99
C LEU A 139 24.10 -5.16 14.41
N PRO A 140 23.75 -4.25 15.35
CA PRO A 140 23.40 -4.62 16.72
C PRO A 140 22.29 -5.68 16.76
N ARG A 141 22.38 -6.58 17.76
CA ARG A 141 21.37 -7.59 18.06
C ARG A 141 20.90 -7.41 19.51
N PRO A 142 19.98 -6.48 19.74
CA PRO A 142 19.40 -6.28 21.06
C PRO A 142 18.70 -7.57 21.53
N SER A 143 18.63 -7.75 22.84
CA SER A 143 17.98 -8.89 23.48
C SER A 143 17.02 -8.43 24.58
N ALA A 144 16.19 -9.31 25.08
CA ALA A 144 15.22 -9.07 26.14
C ALA A 144 14.34 -7.82 25.85
N GLU A 145 14.36 -6.84 26.73
CA GLU A 145 13.60 -5.58 26.59
C GLU A 145 14.03 -4.72 25.39
N GLY A 146 15.19 -4.97 24.81
CA GLY A 146 15.66 -4.28 23.60
C GLY A 146 15.06 -4.82 22.29
N LEU A 147 14.30 -5.92 22.31
CA LEU A 147 13.61 -6.42 21.13
C LEU A 147 12.38 -5.56 20.80
N GLY A 148 12.11 -5.40 19.50
CA GLY A 148 10.87 -4.77 19.04
C GLY A 148 9.62 -5.57 19.42
N LYS A 149 8.45 -4.96 19.31
CA LYS A 149 7.14 -5.59 19.57
C LYS A 149 6.20 -5.39 18.39
N VAL A 150 5.31 -6.34 18.18
CA VAL A 150 4.20 -6.20 17.23
C VAL A 150 2.97 -5.70 17.97
N VAL A 151 2.30 -4.73 17.36
CA VAL A 151 1.00 -4.18 17.78
C VAL A 151 0.05 -4.32 16.60
N GLU A 152 -1.04 -5.05 16.75
CA GLU A 152 -2.14 -5.03 15.79
C GLU A 152 -2.80 -3.65 15.85
N TYR A 153 -2.95 -2.96 14.70
CA TYR A 153 -3.42 -1.58 14.64
C TYR A 153 -4.57 -1.39 13.63
N PRO A 154 -5.71 -2.08 13.83
CA PRO A 154 -6.86 -1.96 12.93
C PRO A 154 -7.48 -0.55 12.92
N GLU A 155 -7.22 0.27 13.94
CA GLU A 155 -7.63 1.67 14.00
C GLU A 155 -7.02 2.50 12.86
N GLY A 156 -5.87 2.08 12.32
CA GLY A 156 -5.19 2.77 11.24
C GLY A 156 -6.07 2.89 9.99
N LEU A 157 -6.68 1.79 9.56
CA LEU A 157 -7.60 1.79 8.42
C LEU A 157 -8.75 2.79 8.65
N ARG A 158 -9.36 2.77 9.82
CA ARG A 158 -10.47 3.65 10.17
C ARG A 158 -10.08 5.13 10.20
N LYS A 159 -8.89 5.46 10.72
CA LYS A 159 -8.35 6.82 10.70
C LYS A 159 -8.13 7.32 9.27
N TYR A 160 -7.59 6.47 8.41
CA TYR A 160 -7.41 6.79 7.00
C TYR A 160 -8.76 7.01 6.30
N GLN A 161 -9.75 6.14 6.50
CA GLN A 161 -11.11 6.31 5.96
C GLN A 161 -11.72 7.65 6.40
N GLN A 162 -11.67 7.96 7.70
CA GLN A 162 -12.19 9.23 8.25
C GLN A 162 -11.49 10.45 7.64
N TYR A 163 -10.17 10.36 7.43
CA TYR A 163 -9.43 11.43 6.76
C TYR A 163 -9.93 11.65 5.34
N ILE A 164 -10.07 10.60 4.53
CA ILE A 164 -10.58 10.73 3.16
C ILE A 164 -12.00 11.32 3.13
N VAL A 165 -12.90 10.81 3.98
CA VAL A 165 -14.26 11.37 4.10
C VAL A 165 -14.22 12.86 4.48
N SER A 166 -13.32 13.28 5.38
CA SER A 166 -13.20 14.68 5.79
C SER A 166 -12.72 15.62 4.68
N THR A 167 -12.09 15.10 3.65
CA THR A 167 -11.62 15.88 2.47
C THR A 167 -12.57 15.77 1.28
N GLY A 168 -13.55 14.85 1.35
CA GLY A 168 -14.50 14.59 0.29
C GLY A 168 -15.63 15.64 0.22
N LEU A 169 -16.34 15.58 -0.89
CA LEU A 169 -17.59 16.35 -1.09
C LEU A 169 -18.79 15.46 -0.77
N ASP A 170 -19.90 16.08 -0.44
CA ASP A 170 -21.19 15.39 -0.33
C ASP A 170 -21.60 14.83 -1.69
N LEU A 171 -21.83 13.52 -1.73
CA LEU A 171 -22.24 12.77 -2.92
C LEU A 171 -23.70 12.29 -2.82
N GLU A 172 -24.52 12.88 -1.94
CA GLU A 172 -25.92 12.49 -1.79
C GLU A 172 -26.66 12.56 -3.14
N GLY A 173 -27.32 11.45 -3.51
CA GLY A 173 -28.03 11.30 -4.79
C GLY A 173 -27.15 10.97 -5.99
N MET A 174 -25.82 10.94 -5.86
CA MET A 174 -24.92 10.50 -6.93
C MET A 174 -24.80 8.97 -6.93
N HIS A 175 -24.98 8.34 -8.07
CA HIS A 175 -24.70 6.92 -8.27
C HIS A 175 -23.26 6.76 -8.79
N VAL A 176 -22.40 6.06 -8.06
CA VAL A 176 -21.00 5.82 -8.38
C VAL A 176 -20.75 4.33 -8.58
N ALA A 177 -20.13 3.95 -9.68
CA ALA A 177 -19.63 2.61 -9.90
C ALA A 177 -18.15 2.54 -9.47
N LEU A 178 -17.79 1.55 -8.66
CA LEU A 178 -16.42 1.35 -8.18
C LEU A 178 -15.87 0.02 -8.67
N ASP A 179 -14.61 0.01 -9.12
CA ASP A 179 -13.82 -1.20 -9.32
C ASP A 179 -12.62 -1.16 -8.38
N THR A 180 -12.63 -2.05 -7.39
CA THR A 180 -11.58 -2.10 -6.36
C THR A 180 -10.44 -3.07 -6.68
N ALA A 181 -10.38 -3.55 -7.93
CA ALA A 181 -9.31 -4.41 -8.45
C ALA A 181 -9.07 -5.71 -7.67
N ASN A 182 -10.00 -6.16 -6.83
CA ASN A 182 -9.76 -7.17 -5.78
C ASN A 182 -8.51 -6.83 -4.93
N GLY A 183 -8.16 -5.57 -4.84
CA GLY A 183 -6.98 -5.03 -4.18
C GLY A 183 -7.28 -4.36 -2.84
N ALA A 184 -6.39 -3.47 -2.41
CA ALA A 184 -6.46 -2.81 -1.11
C ALA A 184 -7.70 -1.92 -0.95
N ALA A 185 -8.23 -1.33 -2.05
CA ALA A 185 -9.47 -0.54 -2.03
C ALA A 185 -10.70 -1.34 -1.58
N SER A 186 -10.69 -2.67 -1.72
CA SER A 186 -11.80 -3.54 -1.29
C SER A 186 -12.13 -3.43 0.21
N THR A 187 -11.16 -3.01 1.03
CA THR A 187 -11.34 -2.83 2.47
C THR A 187 -11.88 -1.46 2.88
N SER A 188 -11.87 -0.47 1.98
CA SER A 188 -12.12 0.93 2.35
C SER A 188 -13.05 1.69 1.41
N ALA A 189 -12.96 1.47 0.08
CA ALA A 189 -13.63 2.32 -0.89
C ALA A 189 -15.15 2.34 -0.72
N ARG A 190 -15.80 1.17 -0.59
CA ARG A 190 -17.25 1.09 -0.37
C ARG A 190 -17.69 1.93 0.84
N GLN A 191 -16.99 1.82 1.97
CA GLN A 191 -17.34 2.56 3.18
C GLN A 191 -17.14 4.06 3.00
N ILE A 192 -16.00 4.47 2.41
CA ILE A 192 -15.70 5.90 2.17
C ILE A 192 -16.77 6.55 1.31
N PHE A 193 -17.12 5.95 0.17
CA PHE A 193 -18.12 6.53 -0.72
C PHE A 193 -19.56 6.47 -0.16
N ALA A 194 -19.87 5.43 0.64
CA ALA A 194 -21.13 5.36 1.37
C ALA A 194 -21.24 6.45 2.45
N ASP A 195 -20.17 6.71 3.19
CA ASP A 195 -20.11 7.77 4.20
C ASP A 195 -20.21 9.18 3.58
N LEU A 196 -19.83 9.33 2.30
CA LEU A 196 -20.04 10.55 1.50
C LEU A 196 -21.46 10.64 0.90
N GLY A 197 -22.34 9.66 1.12
CA GLY A 197 -23.74 9.68 0.67
C GLY A 197 -24.00 9.07 -0.72
N ALA A 198 -23.00 8.50 -1.39
CA ALA A 198 -23.17 7.94 -2.73
C ALA A 198 -24.00 6.65 -2.73
N GLN A 199 -24.81 6.46 -3.80
CA GLN A 199 -25.33 5.15 -4.17
C GLN A 199 -24.25 4.37 -4.91
N LEU A 200 -24.07 3.08 -4.60
CA LEU A 200 -22.90 2.34 -5.07
C LEU A 200 -23.25 1.07 -5.84
N THR A 201 -22.60 0.90 -7.00
CA THR A 201 -22.40 -0.39 -7.64
C THR A 201 -20.92 -0.71 -7.57
N VAL A 202 -20.51 -1.88 -7.02
CA VAL A 202 -19.10 -2.20 -6.81
C VAL A 202 -18.77 -3.54 -7.43
N ILE A 203 -17.69 -3.57 -8.22
CA ILE A 203 -17.08 -4.76 -8.79
C ILE A 203 -15.66 -4.93 -8.26
N GLY A 204 -15.06 -6.10 -8.45
CA GLY A 204 -13.68 -6.36 -8.03
C GLY A 204 -13.47 -6.26 -6.52
N GLU A 205 -14.47 -6.59 -5.67
CA GLU A 205 -14.42 -6.40 -4.22
C GLU A 205 -14.30 -7.72 -3.40
N ASN A 206 -14.03 -8.83 -4.07
CA ASN A 206 -13.96 -10.15 -3.43
C ASN A 206 -12.56 -10.77 -3.61
N PRO A 207 -11.53 -10.25 -2.93
CA PRO A 207 -10.17 -10.75 -3.05
C PRO A 207 -10.05 -12.19 -2.52
N ASP A 208 -9.37 -13.05 -3.28
CA ASP A 208 -9.04 -14.44 -2.90
C ASP A 208 -7.52 -14.68 -2.72
N GLY A 209 -6.74 -13.60 -2.88
CA GLY A 209 -5.28 -13.62 -2.79
C GLY A 209 -4.57 -13.86 -4.13
N LEU A 210 -5.30 -14.30 -5.17
CA LEU A 210 -4.76 -14.62 -6.49
C LEU A 210 -5.41 -13.81 -7.62
N ASN A 211 -6.53 -13.16 -7.36
CA ASN A 211 -7.34 -12.44 -8.34
C ASN A 211 -7.13 -10.92 -8.37
N ILE A 212 -6.15 -10.37 -7.65
CA ILE A 212 -5.83 -8.95 -7.68
C ILE A 212 -5.47 -8.51 -9.11
N ASN A 213 -6.07 -7.42 -9.60
CA ASN A 213 -5.91 -6.88 -10.97
C ASN A 213 -6.29 -7.86 -12.11
N LEU A 214 -6.87 -9.01 -11.81
CA LEU A 214 -7.18 -10.01 -12.84
C LEU A 214 -8.48 -9.63 -13.56
N ASN A 215 -8.36 -9.06 -14.77
CA ASN A 215 -9.48 -8.56 -15.59
C ASN A 215 -10.36 -7.53 -14.87
N VAL A 216 -9.81 -6.80 -13.93
CA VAL A 216 -10.46 -5.73 -13.14
C VAL A 216 -9.45 -4.63 -12.83
N GLY A 217 -9.96 -3.48 -12.36
CA GLY A 217 -9.16 -2.35 -11.93
C GLY A 217 -8.69 -1.45 -13.06
N SER A 218 -7.83 -0.50 -12.72
CA SER A 218 -7.42 0.60 -13.60
C SER A 218 -6.69 0.18 -14.88
N THR A 219 -6.12 -1.04 -14.93
CA THR A 219 -5.48 -1.59 -16.13
C THR A 219 -6.43 -2.41 -17.02
N HIS A 220 -7.63 -2.71 -16.53
CA HIS A 220 -8.68 -3.46 -17.21
C HIS A 220 -10.06 -2.81 -16.96
N PRO A 221 -10.28 -1.57 -17.47
CA PRO A 221 -11.47 -0.79 -17.15
C PRO A 221 -12.73 -1.24 -17.89
N GLU A 222 -12.65 -2.23 -18.78
CA GLU A 222 -13.76 -2.68 -19.66
C GLU A 222 -14.98 -3.13 -18.84
N GLY A 223 -14.75 -3.86 -17.73
CA GLY A 223 -15.83 -4.28 -16.83
C GLY A 223 -16.51 -3.12 -16.13
N LEU A 224 -15.73 -2.09 -15.73
CA LEU A 224 -16.30 -0.88 -15.15
C LEU A 224 -17.09 -0.05 -16.18
N GLN A 225 -16.61 0.06 -17.42
CA GLN A 225 -17.32 0.74 -18.52
C GLN A 225 -18.71 0.12 -18.77
N GLU A 226 -18.79 -1.21 -18.79
CA GLU A 226 -20.05 -1.94 -18.91
C GLU A 226 -20.94 -1.72 -17.68
N THR A 227 -20.37 -1.82 -16.48
CA THR A 227 -21.08 -1.57 -15.21
C THR A 227 -21.69 -0.17 -15.14
N VAL A 228 -20.97 0.87 -15.58
CA VAL A 228 -21.49 2.25 -15.63
C VAL A 228 -22.70 2.34 -16.56
N ARG A 229 -22.58 1.80 -17.79
CA ARG A 229 -23.70 1.83 -18.78
C ARG A 229 -24.93 1.06 -18.30
N GLU A 230 -24.73 -0.12 -17.68
CA GLU A 230 -25.85 -0.96 -17.23
C GLU A 230 -26.52 -0.43 -15.97
N SER A 231 -25.76 0.11 -15.02
CA SER A 231 -26.28 0.63 -13.76
C SER A 231 -26.81 2.05 -13.85
N GLY A 232 -26.45 2.80 -14.92
CA GLY A 232 -26.74 4.22 -15.03
C GLY A 232 -25.98 5.08 -14.02
N ALA A 233 -24.80 4.63 -13.59
CA ALA A 233 -23.95 5.41 -12.69
C ALA A 233 -23.48 6.70 -13.37
N ALA A 234 -23.41 7.78 -12.61
CA ALA A 234 -22.95 9.08 -13.10
C ALA A 234 -21.45 9.11 -13.38
N ILE A 235 -20.70 8.24 -12.71
CA ILE A 235 -19.25 8.09 -12.85
C ILE A 235 -18.82 6.68 -12.42
N GLY A 236 -17.80 6.15 -13.08
CA GLY A 236 -17.07 4.95 -12.67
C GLY A 236 -15.66 5.30 -12.23
N LEU A 237 -15.15 4.62 -11.19
CA LEU A 237 -13.82 4.81 -10.63
C LEU A 237 -13.13 3.46 -10.47
N ALA A 238 -12.05 3.21 -11.25
CA ALA A 238 -11.24 1.99 -11.18
C ALA A 238 -9.91 2.28 -10.49
N PHE A 239 -9.64 1.57 -9.41
CA PHE A 239 -8.37 1.60 -8.70
C PHE A 239 -7.41 0.55 -9.23
N ASP A 240 -6.12 0.69 -8.95
CA ASP A 240 -5.17 -0.42 -9.09
C ASP A 240 -5.02 -1.19 -7.74
N GLY A 241 -4.21 -2.24 -7.74
CA GLY A 241 -4.16 -3.19 -6.63
C GLY A 241 -3.79 -2.61 -5.27
N ASP A 242 -2.98 -1.55 -5.20
CA ASP A 242 -2.62 -0.85 -3.95
C ASP A 242 -3.25 0.55 -3.84
N SER A 243 -4.11 0.89 -4.80
CA SER A 243 -5.00 2.05 -4.76
C SER A 243 -4.28 3.40 -4.68
N ASP A 244 -3.12 3.51 -5.34
CA ASP A 244 -2.40 4.76 -5.54
C ASP A 244 -2.66 5.39 -6.92
N ARG A 245 -3.36 4.68 -7.82
CA ARG A 245 -3.76 5.11 -9.16
C ARG A 245 -5.25 4.95 -9.41
N LEU A 246 -5.77 5.82 -10.27
CA LEU A 246 -7.19 5.87 -10.62
C LEU A 246 -7.36 6.07 -12.14
N ILE A 247 -8.31 5.34 -12.72
CA ILE A 247 -8.93 5.64 -14.01
C ILE A 247 -10.40 5.93 -13.76
N ALA A 248 -10.93 6.99 -14.36
CA ALA A 248 -12.35 7.30 -14.30
C ALA A 248 -13.06 6.92 -15.60
N VAL A 249 -14.37 6.71 -15.50
CA VAL A 249 -15.28 6.41 -16.61
C VAL A 249 -16.47 7.36 -16.48
N ASP A 250 -16.82 8.06 -17.55
CA ASP A 250 -17.98 8.98 -17.57
C ASP A 250 -19.31 8.21 -17.66
N GLU A 251 -20.41 8.94 -17.61
CA GLU A 251 -21.79 8.39 -17.66
C GLU A 251 -22.13 7.66 -18.97
N ASN A 252 -21.34 7.85 -20.05
CA ASN A 252 -21.49 7.15 -21.32
C ASN A 252 -20.66 5.85 -21.37
N GLY A 253 -19.83 5.61 -20.38
CA GLY A 253 -18.89 4.51 -20.35
C GLY A 253 -17.57 4.81 -21.07
N ASP A 254 -17.26 6.10 -21.33
CA ASP A 254 -16.00 6.50 -21.95
C ASP A 254 -14.92 6.77 -20.89
N ILE A 255 -13.67 6.38 -21.20
CA ILE A 255 -12.54 6.53 -20.29
C ILE A 255 -12.15 8.01 -20.16
N VAL A 256 -12.03 8.46 -18.91
CA VAL A 256 -11.41 9.71 -18.51
C VAL A 256 -10.05 9.39 -17.89
N ASP A 257 -9.01 9.52 -18.68
CA ASP A 257 -7.66 9.20 -18.28
C ASP A 257 -7.03 10.24 -17.34
N GLY A 258 -5.82 9.94 -16.83
CA GLY A 258 -5.11 10.83 -15.92
C GLY A 258 -4.84 12.22 -16.47
N ASP A 259 -4.56 12.35 -17.78
CA ASP A 259 -4.31 13.63 -18.42
C ASP A 259 -5.56 14.50 -18.43
N LYS A 260 -6.74 13.90 -18.74
CA LYS A 260 -8.03 14.59 -18.66
C LYS A 260 -8.39 14.97 -17.23
N ILE A 261 -8.14 14.07 -16.26
CA ILE A 261 -8.37 14.35 -14.83
C ILE A 261 -7.51 15.54 -14.39
N MET A 262 -6.22 15.54 -14.70
CA MET A 262 -5.32 16.66 -14.38
C MET A 262 -5.75 17.97 -15.05
N TYR A 263 -6.23 17.92 -16.29
CA TYR A 263 -6.76 19.09 -17.00
C TYR A 263 -8.02 19.67 -16.34
N ILE A 264 -8.87 18.83 -15.75
CA ILE A 264 -10.11 19.27 -15.08
C ILE A 264 -9.80 19.90 -13.71
N ILE A 265 -8.80 19.37 -12.99
CA ILE A 265 -8.50 19.77 -11.61
C ILE A 265 -7.49 20.93 -11.56
N GLY A 266 -6.56 21.04 -12.52
CA GLY A 266 -5.49 22.05 -12.57
C GLY A 266 -5.87 23.31 -13.26
#